data_ab74d7da01cfa837d028ca17824b52ce
#
_entry.id   ab74d7da01cfa837d028ca17824b52ce
#
_cell.length_a   1.000
_cell.length_b   1.000
_cell.length_c   1.000
_cell.angle_alpha   90.00
_cell.angle_beta   90.00
_cell.angle_gamma   90.00
#
_symmetry.space_group_name_H-M   'P 1'
#
loop_
_entity.id
_entity.type
_entity.pdbx_description
1 polymer ?
#
loop_
_entity_poly.entity_id
_entity_poly.type
_entity_poly.pdbx_seq_one_letter_code
_entity_poly.pdbx_strand_id
1 'polypeptide(L)'
;MKVLKKIDIYIIKKFLGTYFFAIALILAITVMFDINEKLDSFLKAPLSATIFDYFFNFLPYFANLFSPLFTFIAVIFFTSKLADNSEIIAMLSSGISFKRLFVPYMISAAIIAALNLYLSCYVIPPANVTRIEYTNTYVKNKRVDYASNIQLQVEPGVIAYIARYDNSNKTGYRFSLEKFDKKVLKSRLTAQTINYDSAYHWRVNNYMIRNFNGMREELVRGMSLDTIVPIEPSDFLISQNDSEMMTTPELRRYIARQKERGVANIKNFEIEYERRFAMAAASFILTAIGMSLSSRKVKGGMGINIGIGLLLSFSYILFSTVTSTFAVSGATSPMLAMWIPNIIYTVIAVVLYKKAPK
;
A
#
# COMPACT_ATOMS: atom_id res chain seq x y z
N MET A 1 -31.73 -7.83 -25.82
CA MET A 1 -31.77 -8.37 -24.45
C MET A 1 -31.49 -7.23 -23.47
N LYS A 2 -32.45 -6.75 -22.66
CA LYS A 2 -32.17 -5.76 -21.62
C LYS A 2 -31.34 -6.46 -20.55
N VAL A 3 -30.05 -6.19 -20.50
CA VAL A 3 -29.10 -6.83 -19.60
C VAL A 3 -29.44 -6.52 -18.13
N LEU A 4 -29.98 -5.33 -17.84
CA LEU A 4 -30.35 -4.88 -16.49
C LEU A 4 -31.87 -4.61 -16.42
N LYS A 5 -32.55 -5.16 -15.39
CA LYS A 5 -33.94 -4.88 -15.05
C LYS A 5 -34.05 -3.64 -14.15
N LYS A 6 -35.25 -3.06 -14.00
CA LYS A 6 -35.49 -1.89 -13.12
C LYS A 6 -35.04 -2.13 -11.68
N ILE A 7 -35.21 -3.35 -11.16
CA ILE A 7 -34.76 -3.76 -9.82
C ILE A 7 -33.24 -3.71 -9.70
N ASP A 8 -32.49 -4.12 -10.73
CA ASP A 8 -31.04 -4.08 -10.70
C ASP A 8 -30.53 -2.64 -10.58
N ILE A 9 -31.11 -1.76 -11.40
CA ILE A 9 -30.75 -0.33 -11.36
C ILE A 9 -31.11 0.30 -10.01
N TYR A 10 -32.23 -0.09 -9.41
CA TYR A 10 -32.65 0.35 -8.09
C TYR A 10 -31.61 -0.04 -7.03
N ILE A 11 -31.22 -1.32 -7.00
CA ILE A 11 -30.22 -1.83 -6.04
C ILE A 11 -28.87 -1.16 -6.24
N ILE A 12 -28.39 -1.07 -7.49
CA ILE A 12 -27.10 -0.43 -7.80
C ILE A 12 -27.08 1.03 -7.35
N LYS A 13 -28.12 1.82 -7.68
CA LYS A 13 -28.19 3.23 -7.27
C LYS A 13 -28.22 3.39 -5.74
N LYS A 14 -28.99 2.55 -5.05
CA LYS A 14 -29.08 2.61 -3.58
C LYS A 14 -27.78 2.19 -2.92
N PHE A 15 -27.15 1.11 -3.38
CA PHE A 15 -25.87 0.67 -2.82
C PHE A 15 -24.77 1.69 -3.05
N LEU A 16 -24.55 2.10 -4.30
CA LEU A 16 -23.51 3.10 -4.61
C LEU A 16 -23.79 4.43 -3.92
N GLY A 17 -25.04 4.90 -3.88
CA GLY A 17 -25.41 6.12 -3.16
C GLY A 17 -25.10 6.05 -1.67
N THR A 18 -25.38 4.92 -1.01
CA THR A 18 -25.03 4.69 0.40
C THR A 18 -23.53 4.66 0.60
N TYR A 19 -22.78 4.00 -0.30
CA TYR A 19 -21.33 3.92 -0.24
C TYR A 19 -20.68 5.30 -0.37
N PHE A 20 -21.02 6.08 -1.41
CA PHE A 20 -20.43 7.40 -1.60
C PHE A 20 -20.83 8.38 -0.49
N PHE A 21 -22.05 8.30 0.03
CA PHE A 21 -22.47 9.09 1.17
C PHE A 21 -21.63 8.76 2.42
N ALA A 22 -21.45 7.47 2.70
CA ALA A 22 -20.67 7.01 3.85
C ALA A 22 -19.18 7.42 3.74
N ILE A 23 -18.59 7.29 2.56
CA ILE A 23 -17.21 7.77 2.31
C ILE A 23 -17.11 9.29 2.49
N ALA A 24 -18.05 10.07 1.93
CA ALA A 24 -18.04 11.53 2.07
C ALA A 24 -18.13 11.96 3.55
N LEU A 25 -18.96 11.29 4.34
CA LEU A 25 -19.12 11.57 5.75
C LEU A 25 -17.83 11.30 6.54
N ILE A 26 -17.20 10.15 6.34
CA ILE A 26 -15.94 9.85 7.03
C ILE A 26 -14.81 10.75 6.59
N LEU A 27 -14.74 11.11 5.30
CA LEU A 27 -13.74 12.06 4.83
C LEU A 27 -13.89 13.43 5.48
N ALA A 28 -15.12 13.94 5.63
CA ALA A 28 -15.37 15.18 6.34
C ALA A 28 -14.90 15.12 7.80
N ILE A 29 -15.17 14.00 8.48
CA ILE A 29 -14.70 13.77 9.85
C ILE A 29 -13.16 13.68 9.90
N THR A 30 -12.56 12.94 8.98
CA THR A 30 -11.09 12.75 8.92
C THR A 30 -10.38 14.08 8.65
N VAL A 31 -10.90 14.90 7.75
CA VAL A 31 -10.37 16.25 7.47
C VAL A 31 -10.46 17.13 8.73
N MET A 32 -11.58 17.08 9.44
CA MET A 32 -11.75 17.86 10.69
C MET A 32 -10.73 17.45 11.76
N PHE A 33 -10.49 16.16 11.95
CA PHE A 33 -9.48 15.67 12.89
C PHE A 33 -8.06 16.06 12.45
N ASP A 34 -7.74 15.92 11.17
CA ASP A 34 -6.42 16.27 10.63
C ASP A 34 -6.13 17.77 10.73
N ILE A 35 -7.16 18.64 10.52
CA ILE A 35 -7.04 20.08 10.76
C ILE A 35 -6.72 20.36 12.24
N ASN A 36 -7.41 19.74 13.17
CA ASN A 36 -7.16 19.93 14.60
C ASN A 36 -5.76 19.46 15.00
N GLU A 37 -5.30 18.32 14.47
CA GLU A 37 -3.98 17.77 14.80
C GLU A 37 -2.83 18.63 14.26
N LYS A 38 -3.00 19.25 13.09
CA LYS A 38 -1.93 19.96 12.37
C LYS A 38 -2.16 21.46 12.26
N LEU A 39 -3.03 22.03 13.07
CA LEU A 39 -3.46 23.43 12.98
C LEU A 39 -2.28 24.40 12.94
N ASP A 40 -1.32 24.24 13.84
CA ASP A 40 -0.14 25.11 13.93
C ASP A 40 0.73 25.07 12.66
N SER A 41 0.74 23.95 11.97
CA SER A 41 1.48 23.77 10.72
C SER A 41 0.73 24.41 9.54
N PHE A 42 -0.59 24.26 9.51
CA PHE A 42 -1.42 24.86 8.46
C PHE A 42 -1.47 26.39 8.55
N LEU A 43 -1.40 26.95 9.76
CA LEU A 43 -1.32 28.41 9.94
C LEU A 43 0.00 29.01 9.43
N LYS A 44 1.07 28.22 9.37
CA LYS A 44 2.39 28.66 8.83
C LYS A 44 2.49 28.51 7.33
N ALA A 45 1.68 27.67 6.71
CA ALA A 45 1.69 27.40 5.29
C ALA A 45 0.75 28.37 4.53
N PRO A 46 1.00 28.62 3.23
CA PRO A 46 0.05 29.32 2.38
C PRO A 46 -1.27 28.55 2.29
N LEU A 47 -2.41 29.25 2.42
CA LEU A 47 -3.75 28.64 2.38
C LEU A 47 -3.98 27.87 1.06
N SER A 48 -3.49 28.40 -0.08
CA SER A 48 -3.59 27.73 -1.37
C SER A 48 -2.86 26.38 -1.38
N ALA A 49 -1.64 26.31 -0.83
CA ALA A 49 -0.88 25.08 -0.73
C ALA A 49 -1.58 24.07 0.21
N THR A 50 -2.14 24.54 1.32
CA THR A 50 -2.88 23.67 2.25
C THR A 50 -4.12 23.06 1.59
N ILE A 51 -4.86 23.81 0.76
CA ILE A 51 -6.05 23.30 0.07
C ILE A 51 -5.67 22.38 -1.09
N PHE A 52 -4.80 22.85 -2.02
CA PHE A 52 -4.55 22.13 -3.27
C PHE A 52 -3.44 21.08 -3.15
N ASP A 53 -2.34 21.36 -2.44
CA ASP A 53 -1.23 20.41 -2.35
C ASP A 53 -1.44 19.38 -1.24
N TYR A 54 -2.15 19.76 -0.16
CA TYR A 54 -2.42 18.85 0.94
C TYR A 54 -3.80 18.20 0.86
N PHE A 55 -4.91 18.94 1.06
CA PHE A 55 -6.24 18.34 1.18
C PHE A 55 -6.75 17.71 -0.13
N PHE A 56 -6.50 18.31 -1.27
CA PHE A 56 -6.93 17.73 -2.55
C PHE A 56 -6.26 16.38 -2.83
N ASN A 57 -5.02 16.22 -2.35
CA ASN A 57 -4.25 14.98 -2.47
C ASN A 57 -4.46 13.99 -1.29
N PHE A 58 -4.94 14.49 -0.16
CA PHE A 58 -5.32 13.70 1.01
C PHE A 58 -6.61 12.90 0.77
N LEU A 59 -7.63 13.52 0.17
CA LEU A 59 -8.96 12.93 0.01
C LEU A 59 -8.95 11.60 -0.77
N PRO A 60 -8.34 11.47 -1.97
CA PRO A 60 -8.30 10.20 -2.69
C PRO A 60 -7.60 9.08 -1.92
N TYR A 61 -6.54 9.40 -1.21
CA TYR A 61 -5.79 8.43 -0.40
C TYR A 61 -6.67 7.84 0.71
N PHE A 62 -7.31 8.69 1.52
CA PHE A 62 -8.14 8.24 2.63
C PHE A 62 -9.46 7.60 2.16
N ALA A 63 -10.06 8.10 1.07
CA ALA A 63 -11.22 7.46 0.45
C ALA A 63 -10.92 6.01 0.06
N ASN A 64 -9.76 5.77 -0.54
CA ASN A 64 -9.34 4.44 -0.94
C ASN A 64 -8.96 3.55 0.26
N LEU A 65 -8.28 4.11 1.24
CA LEU A 65 -7.87 3.40 2.47
C LEU A 65 -9.10 2.85 3.23
N PHE A 66 -10.14 3.66 3.35
CA PHE A 66 -11.36 3.28 4.06
C PHE A 66 -12.38 2.54 3.18
N SER A 67 -12.15 2.44 1.88
CA SER A 67 -13.12 1.89 0.94
C SER A 67 -13.61 0.46 1.27
N PRO A 68 -12.78 -0.53 1.64
CA PRO A 68 -13.26 -1.85 2.01
C PRO A 68 -14.22 -1.83 3.21
N LEU A 69 -13.90 -1.04 4.24
CA LEU A 69 -14.72 -0.87 5.42
C LEU A 69 -16.11 -0.31 5.04
N PHE A 70 -16.11 0.79 4.28
CA PHE A 70 -17.37 1.46 3.92
C PHE A 70 -18.17 0.72 2.86
N THR A 71 -17.52 -0.08 1.98
CA THR A 71 -18.22 -1.01 1.11
C THR A 71 -19.04 -1.99 1.94
N PHE A 72 -18.45 -2.54 2.99
CA PHE A 72 -19.11 -3.51 3.84
C PHE A 72 -20.23 -2.89 4.67
N ILE A 73 -19.99 -1.74 5.30
CA ILE A 73 -21.00 -0.99 6.05
C ILE A 73 -22.17 -0.60 5.15
N ALA A 74 -21.89 -0.08 3.95
CA ALA A 74 -22.92 0.33 3.00
C ALA A 74 -23.80 -0.84 2.57
N VAL A 75 -23.19 -2.00 2.26
CA VAL A 75 -23.93 -3.21 1.91
C VAL A 75 -24.83 -3.66 3.05
N ILE A 76 -24.31 -3.74 4.27
CA ILE A 76 -25.07 -4.20 5.43
C ILE A 76 -26.20 -3.23 5.75
N PHE A 77 -25.90 -1.94 5.82
CA PHE A 77 -26.90 -0.92 6.12
C PHE A 77 -28.04 -0.94 5.09
N PHE A 78 -27.70 -0.88 3.82
CA PHE A 78 -28.68 -0.87 2.74
C PHE A 78 -29.50 -2.17 2.69
N THR A 79 -28.84 -3.34 2.79
CA THR A 79 -29.51 -4.64 2.72
C THR A 79 -30.40 -4.88 3.95
N SER A 80 -29.94 -4.52 5.15
CA SER A 80 -30.75 -4.61 6.36
C SER A 80 -32.00 -3.73 6.27
N LYS A 81 -31.87 -2.52 5.73
CA LYS A 81 -33.02 -1.62 5.50
C LYS A 81 -34.02 -2.23 4.54
N LEU A 82 -33.58 -2.86 3.44
CA LEU A 82 -34.46 -3.60 2.52
C LEU A 82 -35.13 -4.81 3.20
N ALA A 83 -34.39 -5.50 4.08
CA ALA A 83 -34.93 -6.66 4.81
C ALA A 83 -35.97 -6.23 5.85
N ASP A 84 -35.72 -5.15 6.60
CA ASP A 84 -36.65 -4.60 7.60
C ASP A 84 -37.93 -4.08 6.95
N ASN A 85 -37.84 -3.43 5.79
CA ASN A 85 -38.97 -3.01 4.99
C ASN A 85 -39.70 -4.17 4.29
N SER A 86 -39.26 -5.44 4.47
CA SER A 86 -39.80 -6.62 3.82
C SER A 86 -39.63 -6.62 2.29
N GLU A 87 -38.82 -5.72 1.71
CA GLU A 87 -38.60 -5.61 0.27
C GLU A 87 -37.86 -6.84 -0.26
N ILE A 88 -36.90 -7.38 0.46
CA ILE A 88 -36.19 -8.63 0.06
C ILE A 88 -37.15 -9.79 0.04
N ILE A 89 -38.03 -9.92 1.04
CA ILE A 89 -39.05 -10.99 1.11
C ILE A 89 -40.00 -10.86 -0.06
N ALA A 90 -40.49 -9.65 -0.37
CA ALA A 90 -41.38 -9.39 -1.50
C ALA A 90 -40.73 -9.77 -2.85
N MET A 91 -39.43 -9.45 -3.04
CA MET A 91 -38.68 -9.82 -4.23
C MET A 91 -38.53 -11.35 -4.36
N LEU A 92 -38.21 -12.04 -3.27
CA LEU A 92 -38.08 -13.49 -3.27
C LEU A 92 -39.43 -14.18 -3.50
N SER A 93 -40.51 -13.69 -2.88
CA SER A 93 -41.89 -14.21 -3.05
C SER A 93 -42.43 -13.99 -4.45
N SER A 94 -41.95 -12.97 -5.18
CA SER A 94 -42.29 -12.76 -6.59
C SER A 94 -41.55 -13.68 -7.57
N GLY A 95 -40.80 -14.68 -7.04
CA GLY A 95 -40.08 -15.67 -7.85
C GLY A 95 -38.66 -15.24 -8.28
N ILE A 96 -38.14 -14.12 -7.76
CA ILE A 96 -36.74 -13.73 -7.99
C ILE A 96 -35.84 -14.56 -7.06
N SER A 97 -35.01 -15.42 -7.64
CA SER A 97 -34.05 -16.21 -6.84
C SER A 97 -33.02 -15.33 -6.16
N PHE A 98 -32.52 -15.75 -4.99
CA PHE A 98 -31.42 -15.07 -4.27
C PHE A 98 -30.18 -14.89 -5.16
N LYS A 99 -29.85 -15.91 -5.97
CA LYS A 99 -28.76 -15.84 -6.95
C LYS A 99 -28.94 -14.69 -7.95
N ARG A 100 -30.18 -14.44 -8.40
CA ARG A 100 -30.47 -13.34 -9.32
C ARG A 100 -30.35 -11.97 -8.61
N LEU A 101 -30.78 -11.91 -7.35
CA LEU A 101 -30.67 -10.72 -6.52
C LEU A 101 -29.19 -10.38 -6.21
N PHE A 102 -28.33 -11.36 -6.17
CA PHE A 102 -26.88 -11.22 -5.93
C PHE A 102 -26.16 -10.46 -7.07
N VAL A 103 -26.66 -10.55 -8.31
CA VAL A 103 -26.02 -9.95 -9.49
C VAL A 103 -25.82 -8.43 -9.37
N PRO A 104 -26.83 -7.59 -9.06
CA PRO A 104 -26.65 -6.14 -8.96
C PRO A 104 -25.68 -5.73 -7.82
N TYR A 105 -25.59 -6.52 -6.74
CA TYR A 105 -24.59 -6.30 -5.70
C TYR A 105 -23.15 -6.53 -6.21
N MET A 106 -22.95 -7.59 -6.99
CA MET A 106 -21.64 -7.87 -7.59
C MET A 106 -21.25 -6.85 -8.65
N ILE A 107 -22.22 -6.32 -9.41
CA ILE A 107 -21.98 -5.22 -10.36
C ILE A 107 -21.54 -3.96 -9.60
N SER A 108 -22.20 -3.62 -8.51
CA SER A 108 -21.81 -2.49 -7.66
C SER A 108 -20.43 -2.68 -7.04
N ALA A 109 -20.13 -3.89 -6.55
CA ALA A 109 -18.82 -4.25 -6.05
C ALA A 109 -17.73 -4.13 -7.12
N ALA A 110 -18.04 -4.53 -8.38
CA ALA A 110 -17.12 -4.37 -9.50
C ALA A 110 -16.83 -2.91 -9.83
N ILE A 111 -17.83 -2.04 -9.76
CA ILE A 111 -17.65 -0.59 -9.94
C ILE A 111 -16.75 -0.02 -8.85
N ILE A 112 -17.02 -0.37 -7.58
CA ILE A 112 -16.19 0.08 -6.44
C ILE A 112 -14.77 -0.46 -6.55
N ALA A 113 -14.59 -1.75 -6.86
CA ALA A 113 -13.28 -2.38 -7.03
C ALA A 113 -12.47 -1.75 -8.17
N ALA A 114 -13.12 -1.47 -9.31
CA ALA A 114 -12.49 -0.80 -10.44
C ALA A 114 -12.06 0.63 -10.09
N LEU A 115 -12.91 1.38 -9.38
CA LEU A 115 -12.59 2.72 -8.89
C LEU A 115 -11.40 2.69 -7.94
N ASN A 116 -11.42 1.79 -6.95
CA ASN A 116 -10.33 1.64 -5.98
C ASN A 116 -9.01 1.27 -6.66
N LEU A 117 -9.06 0.33 -7.61
CA LEU A 117 -7.87 -0.08 -8.35
C LEU A 117 -7.33 1.07 -9.19
N TYR A 118 -8.20 1.82 -9.87
CA TYR A 118 -7.81 3.00 -10.66
C TYR A 118 -7.16 4.08 -9.77
N LEU A 119 -7.78 4.38 -8.63
CA LEU A 119 -7.23 5.34 -7.66
C LEU A 119 -5.86 4.87 -7.15
N SER A 120 -5.72 3.62 -6.70
CA SER A 120 -4.47 3.08 -6.16
C SER A 120 -3.35 3.00 -7.19
N CYS A 121 -3.68 2.69 -8.45
CA CYS A 121 -2.66 2.48 -9.48
C CYS A 121 -2.14 3.77 -10.10
N TYR A 122 -3.00 4.79 -10.25
CA TYR A 122 -2.71 5.95 -11.09
C TYR A 122 -2.93 7.31 -10.43
N VAL A 123 -3.94 7.47 -9.57
CA VAL A 123 -4.29 8.78 -8.99
C VAL A 123 -3.57 9.03 -7.67
N ILE A 124 -3.59 8.07 -6.78
CA ILE A 124 -3.01 8.20 -5.43
C ILE A 124 -1.49 8.36 -5.46
N PRO A 125 -0.71 7.64 -6.28
CA PRO A 125 0.74 7.77 -6.26
C PRO A 125 1.24 9.21 -6.52
N PRO A 126 0.88 9.89 -7.61
CA PRO A 126 1.30 11.29 -7.81
C PRO A 126 0.71 12.24 -6.76
N ALA A 127 -0.52 12.00 -6.29
CA ALA A 127 -1.13 12.76 -5.22
C ALA A 127 -0.33 12.65 -3.90
N ASN A 128 0.17 11.45 -3.59
CA ASN A 128 1.01 11.22 -2.42
C ASN A 128 2.36 11.93 -2.51
N VAL A 129 2.98 12.03 -3.70
CA VAL A 129 4.21 12.81 -3.88
C VAL A 129 4.01 14.23 -3.38
N THR A 130 2.99 14.92 -3.92
CA THR A 130 2.69 16.33 -3.55
C THR A 130 2.32 16.45 -2.06
N ARG A 131 1.48 15.56 -1.54
CA ARG A 131 1.07 15.55 -0.13
C ARG A 131 2.24 15.34 0.84
N ILE A 132 3.15 14.41 0.52
CA ILE A 132 4.30 14.10 1.36
C ILE A 132 5.32 15.23 1.30
N GLU A 133 5.53 15.84 0.13
CA GLU A 133 6.37 17.02 -0.02
C GLU A 133 5.87 18.18 0.83
N TYR A 134 4.56 18.48 0.78
CA TYR A 134 3.92 19.44 1.68
C TYR A 134 4.16 19.10 3.15
N THR A 135 3.93 17.84 3.53
CA THR A 135 4.11 17.37 4.90
C THR A 135 5.55 17.52 5.38
N ASN A 136 6.52 17.22 4.52
CA ASN A 136 7.94 17.38 4.85
C ASN A 136 8.37 18.84 4.96
N THR A 137 7.72 19.73 4.20
CA THR A 137 8.05 21.17 4.20
C THR A 137 7.45 21.89 5.39
N TYR A 138 6.16 21.66 5.69
CA TYR A 138 5.42 22.49 6.65
C TYR A 138 5.08 21.76 7.97
N VAL A 139 4.97 20.43 7.96
CA VAL A 139 4.51 19.68 9.15
C VAL A 139 5.65 19.02 9.89
N LYS A 140 6.50 18.24 9.22
CA LYS A 140 7.51 17.41 9.90
C LYS A 140 8.90 18.01 9.93
N ASN A 141 9.20 19.01 9.08
CA ASN A 141 10.55 19.59 8.94
C ASN A 141 11.67 18.53 8.81
N LYS A 142 11.37 17.35 8.32
CA LYS A 142 12.28 16.21 8.21
C LYS A 142 12.23 15.60 6.83
N ARG A 143 13.23 15.92 6.01
CA ARG A 143 13.64 15.01 4.93
C ARG A 143 14.29 13.79 5.54
N VAL A 144 14.16 12.62 4.90
CA VAL A 144 14.99 11.45 5.25
C VAL A 144 16.39 11.74 4.72
N ASP A 145 17.19 12.42 5.55
CA ASP A 145 18.50 12.89 5.13
C ASP A 145 19.60 11.87 5.40
N TYR A 146 19.26 10.68 5.91
CA TYR A 146 20.25 9.62 6.17
C TYR A 146 19.68 8.22 5.94
N ALA A 147 20.54 7.33 5.45
CA ALA A 147 20.30 5.88 5.41
C ALA A 147 21.42 5.15 6.16
N SER A 148 21.13 4.00 6.74
CA SER A 148 22.10 3.23 7.54
C SER A 148 22.10 1.76 7.13
N ASN A 149 23.28 1.11 7.24
CA ASN A 149 23.47 -0.30 6.92
C ASN A 149 23.03 -0.66 5.50
N ILE A 150 23.47 0.14 4.55
CA ILE A 150 23.17 -0.03 3.11
C ILE A 150 24.06 -1.15 2.58
N GLN A 151 23.47 -2.20 2.07
CA GLN A 151 24.18 -3.29 1.39
C GLN A 151 23.50 -3.56 0.06
N LEU A 152 24.23 -3.40 -1.02
CA LEU A 152 23.73 -3.50 -2.40
C LEU A 152 24.67 -4.35 -3.25
N GLN A 153 24.12 -5.23 -4.05
CA GLN A 153 24.85 -5.83 -5.15
C GLN A 153 24.87 -4.84 -6.32
N VAL A 154 26.05 -4.33 -6.63
CA VAL A 154 26.28 -3.32 -7.67
C VAL A 154 26.32 -3.94 -9.05
N GLU A 155 27.04 -5.07 -9.14
CA GLU A 155 27.19 -5.93 -10.31
C GLU A 155 27.21 -7.40 -9.86
N PRO A 156 27.03 -8.37 -10.74
CA PRO A 156 27.17 -9.77 -10.38
C PRO A 156 28.54 -10.05 -9.71
N GLY A 157 28.49 -10.44 -8.43
CA GLY A 157 29.69 -10.68 -7.63
C GLY A 157 30.38 -9.44 -7.04
N VAL A 158 29.77 -8.24 -7.18
CA VAL A 158 30.31 -7.00 -6.56
C VAL A 158 29.30 -6.47 -5.57
N ILE A 159 29.67 -6.39 -4.29
CA ILE A 159 28.82 -5.92 -3.20
C ILE A 159 29.40 -4.61 -2.64
N ALA A 160 28.56 -3.59 -2.58
CA ALA A 160 28.85 -2.34 -1.90
C ALA A 160 28.19 -2.31 -0.52
N TYR A 161 28.89 -1.80 0.48
CA TYR A 161 28.35 -1.55 1.81
C TYR A 161 28.68 -0.12 2.25
N ILE A 162 27.70 0.59 2.80
CA ILE A 162 27.84 1.90 3.40
C ILE A 162 27.18 1.86 4.78
N ALA A 163 27.93 2.10 5.85
CA ALA A 163 27.37 2.01 7.19
C ALA A 163 26.35 3.13 7.47
N ARG A 164 26.60 4.34 6.98
CA ARG A 164 25.69 5.47 7.07
C ARG A 164 25.91 6.41 5.90
N TYR A 165 24.84 6.84 5.28
CA TYR A 165 24.86 7.89 4.26
C TYR A 165 24.08 9.10 4.75
N ASP A 166 24.66 10.28 4.58
CA ASP A 166 24.08 11.58 4.89
C ASP A 166 23.84 12.34 3.58
N ASN A 167 22.57 12.59 3.27
CA ASN A 167 22.17 13.22 2.02
C ASN A 167 22.45 14.74 2.00
N SER A 168 22.46 15.39 3.18
CA SER A 168 22.76 16.82 3.29
C SER A 168 24.16 17.14 2.81
N ASN A 169 25.12 16.28 3.15
CA ASN A 169 26.53 16.39 2.77
C ASN A 169 26.91 15.48 1.60
N LYS A 170 25.95 14.72 1.03
CA LYS A 170 26.17 13.71 -0.03
C LYS A 170 27.31 12.74 0.30
N THR A 171 27.46 12.36 1.58
CA THR A 171 28.61 11.62 2.08
C THR A 171 28.18 10.30 2.73
N GLY A 172 28.79 9.22 2.27
CA GLY A 172 28.72 7.90 2.90
C GLY A 172 29.90 7.67 3.82
N TYR A 173 29.66 7.09 4.99
CA TYR A 173 30.68 6.77 6.00
C TYR A 173 30.89 5.26 6.09
N ARG A 174 32.14 4.83 6.26
CA ARG A 174 32.56 3.43 6.32
C ARG A 174 32.09 2.65 5.09
N PHE A 175 32.63 3.04 3.96
CA PHE A 175 32.35 2.39 2.68
C PHE A 175 33.21 1.13 2.52
N SER A 176 32.62 0.05 1.97
CA SER A 176 33.38 -1.05 1.42
C SER A 176 32.78 -1.52 0.09
N LEU A 177 33.65 -1.91 -0.84
CA LEU A 177 33.29 -2.53 -2.11
C LEU A 177 34.05 -3.86 -2.22
N GLU A 178 33.31 -4.95 -2.26
CA GLU A 178 33.84 -6.29 -2.26
C GLU A 178 33.56 -6.97 -3.60
N LYS A 179 34.61 -7.53 -4.23
CA LYS A 179 34.51 -8.26 -5.50
C LYS A 179 34.74 -9.75 -5.25
N PHE A 180 33.74 -10.55 -5.59
CA PHE A 180 33.76 -12.01 -5.47
C PHE A 180 33.84 -12.67 -6.84
N ASP A 181 34.60 -13.74 -6.91
CA ASP A 181 34.56 -14.70 -8.02
C ASP A 181 34.19 -16.07 -7.47
N LYS A 182 33.05 -16.63 -7.91
CA LYS A 182 32.52 -17.93 -7.45
C LYS A 182 32.56 -18.09 -5.92
N LYS A 183 32.12 -17.07 -5.17
CA LYS A 183 32.10 -17.01 -3.70
C LYS A 183 33.48 -16.83 -3.03
N VAL A 184 34.54 -16.62 -3.77
CA VAL A 184 35.87 -16.31 -3.24
C VAL A 184 36.09 -14.80 -3.35
N LEU A 185 36.46 -14.15 -2.25
CA LEU A 185 36.79 -12.73 -2.22
C LEU A 185 38.09 -12.50 -2.99
N LYS A 186 38.04 -11.69 -4.05
CA LYS A 186 39.19 -11.34 -4.91
C LYS A 186 39.77 -9.97 -4.57
N SER A 187 38.90 -9.01 -4.25
CA SER A 187 39.35 -7.67 -3.92
C SER A 187 38.37 -7.03 -2.92
N ARG A 188 38.90 -6.24 -1.99
CA ARG A 188 38.12 -5.44 -1.05
C ARG A 188 38.68 -4.03 -0.98
N LEU A 189 37.91 -3.06 -1.42
CA LEU A 189 38.16 -1.65 -1.19
C LEU A 189 37.42 -1.24 0.09
N THR A 190 38.11 -0.62 1.02
CA THR A 190 37.54 0.00 2.23
C THR A 190 37.92 1.47 2.27
N ALA A 191 37.00 2.32 2.73
CA ALA A 191 37.26 3.74 2.86
C ALA A 191 36.53 4.35 4.07
N GLN A 192 37.10 5.42 4.59
CA GLN A 192 36.43 6.17 5.69
C GLN A 192 35.18 6.88 5.18
N THR A 193 35.26 7.53 4.04
CA THR A 193 34.13 8.24 3.41
C THR A 193 34.09 8.02 1.92
N ILE A 194 32.88 8.12 1.39
CA ILE A 194 32.59 8.15 -0.05
C ILE A 194 31.65 9.32 -0.32
N ASN A 195 32.00 10.19 -1.24
CA ASN A 195 31.22 11.37 -1.61
C ASN A 195 30.60 11.19 -2.99
N TYR A 196 29.30 11.47 -3.09
CA TYR A 196 28.59 11.47 -4.35
C TYR A 196 28.86 12.78 -5.10
N ASP A 197 29.35 12.68 -6.33
CA ASP A 197 29.64 13.82 -7.19
C ASP A 197 28.55 14.00 -8.28
N SER A 198 28.40 12.99 -9.13
CA SER A 198 27.42 12.97 -10.21
C SER A 198 26.99 11.54 -10.51
N ALA A 199 26.11 11.33 -11.50
CA ALA A 199 25.58 10.00 -11.83
C ALA A 199 26.70 8.94 -11.92
N TYR A 200 26.67 7.99 -10.99
CA TYR A 200 27.62 6.88 -10.82
C TYR A 200 29.06 7.28 -10.47
N HIS A 201 29.39 8.57 -10.41
CA HIS A 201 30.71 9.06 -10.01
C HIS A 201 30.79 9.31 -8.52
N TRP A 202 31.73 8.64 -7.88
CA TRP A 202 31.97 8.71 -6.46
C TRP A 202 33.44 8.96 -6.16
N ARG A 203 33.68 9.82 -5.17
CA ARG A 203 35.03 10.07 -4.63
C ARG A 203 35.19 9.37 -3.30
N VAL A 204 36.12 8.46 -3.23
CA VAL A 204 36.46 7.66 -2.06
C VAL A 204 37.65 8.28 -1.36
N ASN A 205 37.54 8.54 -0.04
CA ASN A 205 38.63 9.18 0.73
C ASN A 205 39.13 8.24 1.81
N ASN A 206 40.46 8.35 2.05
CA ASN A 206 41.21 7.50 2.98
C ASN A 206 40.91 6.02 2.72
N TYR A 207 41.30 5.59 1.54
CA TYR A 207 40.98 4.23 1.05
C TYR A 207 42.16 3.26 1.21
N MET A 208 41.78 1.98 1.30
CA MET A 208 42.67 0.82 1.24
C MET A 208 42.06 -0.24 0.35
N ILE A 209 42.78 -0.66 -0.68
CA ILE A 209 42.43 -1.78 -1.54
C ILE A 209 43.28 -2.97 -1.14
N ARG A 210 42.64 -4.13 -0.94
CA ARG A 210 43.28 -5.42 -0.68
C ARG A 210 42.92 -6.35 -1.82
N ASN A 211 43.92 -6.77 -2.59
CA ASN A 211 43.77 -7.75 -3.64
C ASN A 211 44.28 -9.11 -3.15
N PHE A 212 43.49 -10.15 -3.29
CA PHE A 212 43.77 -11.48 -2.78
C PHE A 212 44.19 -12.41 -3.95
N ASN A 213 45.45 -12.79 -4.01
CA ASN A 213 45.99 -13.72 -5.00
C ASN A 213 46.45 -15.01 -4.28
N GLY A 214 45.47 -15.90 -3.99
CA GLY A 214 45.72 -17.10 -3.20
C GLY A 214 46.08 -16.74 -1.74
N MET A 215 47.29 -17.09 -1.30
CA MET A 215 47.80 -16.76 0.04
C MET A 215 48.56 -15.42 0.09
N ARG A 216 48.67 -14.71 -1.02
CA ARG A 216 49.37 -13.40 -1.07
C ARG A 216 48.32 -12.28 -1.11
N GLU A 217 48.56 -11.24 -0.30
CA GLU A 217 47.80 -10.00 -0.33
C GLU A 217 48.64 -8.87 -0.89
N GLU A 218 48.02 -8.09 -1.78
CA GLU A 218 48.60 -6.83 -2.25
C GLU A 218 47.79 -5.68 -1.65
N LEU A 219 48.47 -4.74 -1.00
CA LEU A 219 47.84 -3.62 -0.31
C LEU A 219 48.17 -2.32 -1.04
N VAL A 220 47.13 -1.60 -1.45
CA VAL A 220 47.25 -0.24 -2.01
C VAL A 220 46.50 0.71 -1.10
N ARG A 221 47.12 1.82 -0.69
CA ARG A 221 46.53 2.86 0.15
C ARG A 221 46.66 4.20 -0.54
N GLY A 222 45.66 5.06 -0.32
CA GLY A 222 45.68 6.41 -0.84
C GLY A 222 44.70 7.34 -0.13
N MET A 223 44.89 8.64 -0.36
CA MET A 223 44.07 9.67 0.26
C MET A 223 42.75 9.91 -0.43
N SER A 224 42.73 9.87 -1.75
CA SER A 224 41.51 10.06 -2.58
C SER A 224 41.61 9.27 -3.86
N LEU A 225 40.43 8.71 -4.28
CA LEU A 225 40.28 7.95 -5.51
C LEU A 225 38.91 8.27 -6.12
N ASP A 226 38.90 8.77 -7.36
CA ASP A 226 37.67 8.89 -8.11
C ASP A 226 37.33 7.55 -8.75
N THR A 227 36.13 7.05 -8.52
CA THR A 227 35.71 5.73 -8.98
C THR A 227 34.28 5.78 -9.50
N ILE A 228 33.98 4.90 -10.44
CA ILE A 228 32.62 4.71 -10.93
C ILE A 228 32.02 3.50 -10.19
N VAL A 229 30.97 3.77 -9.43
CA VAL A 229 30.17 2.74 -8.76
C VAL A 229 28.74 2.91 -9.22
N PRO A 230 28.13 1.92 -9.92
CA PRO A 230 26.80 2.06 -10.51
C PRO A 230 25.68 1.99 -9.47
N ILE A 231 25.75 2.86 -8.45
CA ILE A 231 24.74 3.14 -7.44
C ILE A 231 24.50 4.64 -7.35
N GLU A 232 23.28 5.01 -7.06
CA GLU A 232 22.87 6.39 -6.80
C GLU A 232 22.25 6.50 -5.41
N PRO A 233 22.27 7.70 -4.77
CA PRO A 233 21.60 7.93 -3.50
C PRO A 233 20.12 7.53 -3.50
N SER A 234 19.44 7.66 -4.63
CA SER A 234 18.05 7.21 -4.85
C SER A 234 17.86 5.69 -4.70
N ASP A 235 18.92 4.89 -4.85
CA ASP A 235 18.83 3.44 -4.73
C ASP A 235 18.72 2.98 -3.26
N PHE A 236 19.12 3.80 -2.30
CA PHE A 236 19.16 3.44 -0.86
C PHE A 236 18.57 4.49 0.10
N LEU A 237 18.35 5.73 -0.36
CA LEU A 237 17.58 6.72 0.39
C LEU A 237 16.07 6.44 0.25
N ILE A 238 15.64 5.30 0.75
CA ILE A 238 14.28 4.82 0.62
C ILE A 238 13.51 5.14 1.89
N SER A 239 12.48 5.97 1.78
CA SER A 239 11.47 6.16 2.83
C SER A 239 10.44 5.03 2.79
N GLN A 240 9.84 4.72 3.94
CA GLN A 240 8.71 3.77 4.00
C GLN A 240 7.53 4.19 3.10
N ASN A 241 7.42 5.49 2.84
CA ASN A 241 6.33 6.06 2.03
C ASN A 241 6.61 6.03 0.52
N ASP A 242 7.84 5.73 0.08
CA ASP A 242 8.20 5.79 -1.34
C ASP A 242 7.44 4.77 -2.19
N SER A 243 7.09 3.62 -1.60
CA SER A 243 6.25 2.62 -2.27
C SER A 243 4.85 3.14 -2.61
N GLU A 244 4.31 4.07 -1.82
CA GLU A 244 3.00 4.68 -2.03
C GLU A 244 3.03 5.83 -3.05
N MET A 245 4.23 6.33 -3.39
CA MET A 245 4.43 7.42 -4.37
C MET A 245 4.59 6.90 -5.80
N MET A 246 4.87 5.61 -6.00
CA MET A 246 5.09 5.02 -7.31
C MET A 246 3.79 4.52 -7.93
N THR A 247 3.57 4.83 -9.21
CA THR A 247 2.49 4.19 -9.98
C THR A 247 2.73 2.69 -10.08
N THR A 248 1.69 1.90 -10.30
CA THR A 248 1.84 0.43 -10.36
C THR A 248 2.85 -0.06 -11.40
N PRO A 249 2.93 0.51 -12.61
CA PRO A 249 3.98 0.14 -13.57
C PRO A 249 5.40 0.51 -13.10
N GLU A 250 5.57 1.66 -12.45
CA GLU A 250 6.86 2.09 -11.87
C GLU A 250 7.27 1.18 -10.73
N LEU A 251 6.35 0.91 -9.80
CA LEU A 251 6.54 0.02 -8.67
C LEU A 251 6.98 -1.39 -9.12
N ARG A 252 6.33 -1.94 -10.15
CA ARG A 252 6.71 -3.24 -10.72
C ARG A 252 8.12 -3.24 -11.30
N ARG A 253 8.48 -2.18 -12.07
CA ARG A 253 9.83 -2.04 -12.63
C ARG A 253 10.87 -1.86 -11.54
N TYR A 254 10.55 -1.08 -10.52
CA TYR A 254 11.42 -0.88 -9.37
C TYR A 254 11.68 -2.19 -8.61
N ILE A 255 10.64 -2.96 -8.28
CA ILE A 255 10.75 -4.27 -7.61
C ILE A 255 11.62 -5.22 -8.44
N ALA A 256 11.41 -5.30 -9.76
CA ALA A 256 12.20 -6.16 -10.63
C ALA A 256 13.69 -5.79 -10.60
N ARG A 257 14.02 -4.50 -10.77
CA ARG A 257 15.40 -3.99 -10.73
C ARG A 257 16.08 -4.25 -9.38
N GLN A 258 15.38 -4.04 -8.28
CA GLN A 258 15.95 -4.24 -6.95
C GLN A 258 16.15 -5.74 -6.63
N LYS A 259 15.29 -6.61 -7.14
CA LYS A 259 15.48 -8.08 -7.04
C LYS A 259 16.74 -8.55 -7.78
N GLU A 260 16.98 -8.03 -8.98
CA GLU A 260 18.19 -8.33 -9.75
C GLU A 260 19.45 -7.88 -9.01
N ARG A 261 19.38 -6.77 -8.27
CA ARG A 261 20.46 -6.24 -7.43
C ARG A 261 20.60 -6.93 -6.06
N GLY A 262 19.74 -7.90 -5.73
CA GLY A 262 19.80 -8.62 -4.45
C GLY A 262 19.51 -7.77 -3.21
N VAL A 263 18.79 -6.65 -3.36
CA VAL A 263 18.46 -5.75 -2.25
C VAL A 263 17.45 -6.41 -1.32
N ALA A 264 17.80 -6.54 -0.04
CA ALA A 264 16.95 -7.22 0.94
C ALA A 264 15.69 -6.43 1.35
N ASN A 265 15.70 -5.11 1.24
CA ASN A 265 14.64 -4.24 1.82
C ASN A 265 13.53 -3.85 0.83
N ILE A 266 13.14 -4.76 -0.07
CA ILE A 266 12.06 -4.50 -1.06
C ILE A 266 10.69 -4.97 -0.61
N LYS A 267 10.58 -5.61 0.57
CA LYS A 267 9.34 -6.23 1.03
C LYS A 267 8.17 -5.25 1.14
N ASN A 268 8.43 -4.02 1.60
CA ASN A 268 7.40 -2.99 1.67
C ASN A 268 6.83 -2.63 0.29
N PHE A 269 7.67 -2.61 -0.73
CA PHE A 269 7.26 -2.36 -2.12
C PHE A 269 6.42 -3.51 -2.68
N GLU A 270 6.81 -4.74 -2.41
CA GLU A 270 6.04 -5.93 -2.79
C GLU A 270 4.69 -6.00 -2.07
N ILE A 271 4.67 -5.69 -0.75
CA ILE A 271 3.43 -5.60 0.03
C ILE A 271 2.50 -4.55 -0.56
N GLU A 272 3.02 -3.35 -0.87
CA GLU A 272 2.22 -2.28 -1.46
C GLU A 272 1.65 -2.69 -2.83
N TYR A 273 2.46 -3.35 -3.67
CA TYR A 273 2.03 -3.85 -4.97
C TYR A 273 0.86 -4.83 -4.83
N GLU A 274 1.01 -5.85 -3.98
CA GLU A 274 -0.03 -6.86 -3.75
C GLU A 274 -1.27 -6.28 -3.05
N ARG A 275 -1.09 -5.34 -2.12
CA ARG A 275 -2.16 -4.67 -1.38
C ARG A 275 -3.16 -4.00 -2.32
N ARG A 276 -2.71 -3.35 -3.39
CA ARG A 276 -3.59 -2.68 -4.37
C ARG A 276 -4.61 -3.65 -4.98
N PHE A 277 -4.17 -4.83 -5.36
CA PHE A 277 -5.03 -5.86 -5.95
C PHE A 277 -5.87 -6.58 -4.88
N ALA A 278 -5.29 -6.86 -3.74
CA ALA A 278 -6.00 -7.51 -2.64
C ALA A 278 -7.17 -6.66 -2.11
N MET A 279 -7.00 -5.34 -2.01
CA MET A 279 -8.08 -4.41 -1.60
C MET A 279 -9.22 -4.34 -2.63
N ALA A 280 -8.92 -4.38 -3.92
CA ALA A 280 -9.95 -4.45 -4.96
C ALA A 280 -10.76 -5.76 -4.86
N ALA A 281 -10.09 -6.90 -4.65
CA ALA A 281 -10.73 -8.18 -4.44
C ALA A 281 -11.59 -8.22 -3.17
N ALA A 282 -11.14 -7.56 -2.10
CA ALA A 282 -11.88 -7.44 -0.85
C ALA A 282 -13.28 -6.83 -1.03
N SER A 283 -13.45 -5.88 -1.96
CA SER A 283 -14.75 -5.26 -2.24
C SER A 283 -15.81 -6.28 -2.65
N PHE A 284 -15.45 -7.30 -3.43
CA PHE A 284 -16.36 -8.40 -3.82
C PHE A 284 -16.68 -9.31 -2.63
N ILE A 285 -15.65 -9.69 -1.87
CA ILE A 285 -15.78 -10.64 -0.76
C ILE A 285 -16.64 -10.03 0.34
N LEU A 286 -16.37 -8.79 0.73
CA LEU A 286 -17.11 -8.09 1.76
C LEU A 286 -18.54 -7.79 1.32
N THR A 287 -18.77 -7.47 0.05
CA THR A 287 -20.13 -7.34 -0.50
C THR A 287 -20.91 -8.66 -0.41
N ALA A 288 -20.27 -9.79 -0.74
CA ALA A 288 -20.90 -11.10 -0.65
C ALA A 288 -21.26 -11.48 0.80
N ILE A 289 -20.37 -11.21 1.75
CA ILE A 289 -20.63 -11.43 3.18
C ILE A 289 -21.78 -10.53 3.65
N GLY A 290 -21.67 -9.22 3.37
CA GLY A 290 -22.64 -8.23 3.85
C GLY A 290 -24.06 -8.50 3.34
N MET A 291 -24.21 -8.81 2.06
CA MET A 291 -25.51 -9.17 1.49
C MET A 291 -26.05 -10.46 2.12
N SER A 292 -25.21 -11.51 2.22
CA SER A 292 -25.65 -12.81 2.74
C SER A 292 -26.04 -12.74 4.22
N LEU A 293 -25.33 -11.95 5.01
CA LEU A 293 -25.60 -11.74 6.42
C LEU A 293 -26.89 -10.94 6.65
N SER A 294 -27.07 -9.85 5.89
CA SER A 294 -28.11 -8.86 6.13
C SER A 294 -29.41 -9.10 5.37
N SER A 295 -29.46 -10.12 4.53
CA SER A 295 -30.66 -10.48 3.73
C SER A 295 -31.83 -11.05 4.55
N ARG A 296 -31.60 -11.40 5.81
CA ARG A 296 -32.64 -11.94 6.71
C ARG A 296 -33.08 -10.90 7.73
N LYS A 297 -34.37 -10.83 7.99
CA LYS A 297 -34.91 -10.06 9.11
C LYS A 297 -34.56 -10.72 10.43
N VAL A 298 -33.86 -9.99 11.29
CA VAL A 298 -33.41 -10.49 12.61
C VAL A 298 -34.25 -9.85 13.71
N LYS A 299 -34.62 -10.64 14.75
CA LYS A 299 -35.44 -10.19 15.89
C LYS A 299 -34.86 -8.97 16.64
N GLY A 300 -33.59 -8.65 16.49
CA GLY A 300 -32.89 -7.49 17.07
C GLY A 300 -32.81 -6.26 16.15
N GLY A 301 -33.46 -6.29 15.00
CA GLY A 301 -33.46 -5.20 14.02
C GLY A 301 -32.12 -5.00 13.32
N MET A 302 -32.04 -3.89 12.57
CA MET A 302 -30.88 -3.52 11.74
C MET A 302 -29.58 -3.35 12.57
N GLY A 303 -29.69 -2.96 13.85
CA GLY A 303 -28.52 -2.67 14.71
C GLY A 303 -27.61 -3.87 14.93
N ILE A 304 -28.17 -5.09 15.07
CA ILE A 304 -27.35 -6.32 15.25
C ILE A 304 -26.56 -6.63 13.97
N ASN A 305 -27.17 -6.53 12.81
CA ASN A 305 -26.48 -6.76 11.54
C ASN A 305 -25.33 -5.76 11.33
N ILE A 306 -25.56 -4.49 11.67
CA ILE A 306 -24.53 -3.44 11.61
C ILE A 306 -23.40 -3.74 12.60
N GLY A 307 -23.72 -4.13 13.85
CA GLY A 307 -22.74 -4.48 14.86
C GLY A 307 -21.85 -5.65 14.43
N ILE A 308 -22.43 -6.74 13.93
CA ILE A 308 -21.69 -7.89 13.39
C ILE A 308 -20.85 -7.46 12.18
N GLY A 309 -21.41 -6.61 11.32
CA GLY A 309 -20.70 -6.07 10.18
C GLY A 309 -19.47 -5.25 10.56
N LEU A 310 -19.60 -4.35 11.53
CA LEU A 310 -18.47 -3.59 12.05
C LEU A 310 -17.39 -4.51 12.62
N LEU A 311 -17.75 -5.49 13.44
CA LEU A 311 -16.80 -6.46 14.00
C LEU A 311 -16.05 -7.22 12.89
N LEU A 312 -16.75 -7.70 11.88
CA LEU A 312 -16.12 -8.40 10.73
C LEU A 312 -15.23 -7.46 9.93
N SER A 313 -15.63 -6.19 9.71
CA SER A 313 -14.79 -5.21 9.00
C SER A 313 -13.50 -4.90 9.75
N PHE A 314 -13.60 -4.63 11.05
CA PHE A 314 -12.43 -4.38 11.88
C PHE A 314 -11.53 -5.61 11.96
N SER A 315 -12.10 -6.82 12.12
CA SER A 315 -11.31 -8.05 12.12
C SER A 315 -10.59 -8.29 10.79
N TYR A 316 -11.21 -7.94 9.65
CA TYR A 316 -10.55 -7.99 8.34
C TYR A 316 -9.33 -7.05 8.29
N ILE A 317 -9.50 -5.79 8.70
CA ILE A 317 -8.42 -4.80 8.69
C ILE A 317 -7.30 -5.22 9.64
N LEU A 318 -7.63 -5.61 10.87
CA LEU A 318 -6.66 -6.09 11.85
C LEU A 318 -5.88 -7.30 11.32
N PHE A 319 -6.58 -8.25 10.73
CA PHE A 319 -5.96 -9.44 10.18
C PHE A 319 -5.03 -9.12 9.00
N SER A 320 -5.45 -8.21 8.11
CA SER A 320 -4.61 -7.71 7.01
C SER A 320 -3.35 -6.99 7.53
N THR A 321 -3.48 -6.19 8.60
CA THR A 321 -2.33 -5.51 9.22
C THR A 321 -1.36 -6.49 9.87
N VAL A 322 -1.87 -7.49 10.60
CA VAL A 322 -1.07 -8.53 11.24
C VAL A 322 -0.30 -9.35 10.19
N THR A 323 -0.97 -9.81 9.12
CA THR A 323 -0.32 -10.58 8.05
C THR A 323 0.73 -9.76 7.31
N SER A 324 0.48 -8.46 7.09
CA SER A 324 1.44 -7.50 6.54
C SER A 324 2.71 -7.41 7.41
N THR A 325 2.57 -7.35 8.73
CA THR A 325 3.70 -7.30 9.67
C THR A 325 4.55 -8.57 9.59
N PHE A 326 3.94 -9.75 9.44
CA PHE A 326 4.68 -11.00 9.21
C PHE A 326 5.44 -11.01 7.87
N ALA A 327 4.93 -10.36 6.84
CA ALA A 327 5.66 -10.22 5.57
C ALA A 327 6.87 -9.29 5.73
N VAL A 328 6.72 -8.17 6.43
CA VAL A 328 7.84 -7.23 6.71
C VAL A 328 8.94 -7.93 7.49
N SER A 329 8.59 -8.71 8.54
CA SER A 329 9.57 -9.47 9.33
C SER A 329 10.24 -10.62 8.56
N GLY A 330 9.71 -11.01 7.40
CA GLY A 330 10.23 -12.08 6.57
C GLY A 330 9.73 -13.47 6.89
N ALA A 331 8.77 -13.60 7.80
CA ALA A 331 8.17 -14.89 8.16
C ALA A 331 7.29 -15.46 7.02
N THR A 332 6.73 -14.58 6.18
CA THR A 332 5.89 -14.98 5.03
C THR A 332 6.24 -14.20 3.77
N SER A 333 5.87 -14.72 2.60
CA SER A 333 6.00 -13.94 1.36
C SER A 333 4.97 -12.80 1.32
N PRO A 334 5.30 -11.64 0.76
CA PRO A 334 4.40 -10.49 0.63
C PRO A 334 3.07 -10.85 -0.05
N MET A 335 3.13 -11.63 -1.12
CA MET A 335 1.94 -12.10 -1.83
C MET A 335 1.01 -12.90 -0.90
N LEU A 336 1.51 -13.92 -0.23
CA LEU A 336 0.70 -14.73 0.68
C LEU A 336 0.10 -13.88 1.81
N ALA A 337 0.91 -13.01 2.42
CA ALA A 337 0.46 -12.15 3.51
C ALA A 337 -0.73 -11.26 3.13
N MET A 338 -0.73 -10.70 1.91
CA MET A 338 -1.82 -9.83 1.45
C MET A 338 -3.06 -10.61 0.99
N TRP A 339 -2.91 -11.86 0.54
CA TRP A 339 -4.02 -12.67 0.05
C TRP A 339 -4.65 -13.59 1.11
N ILE A 340 -3.95 -13.97 2.19
CA ILE A 340 -4.50 -14.80 3.27
C ILE A 340 -5.81 -14.25 3.85
N PRO A 341 -5.96 -12.95 4.20
CA PRO A 341 -7.23 -12.40 4.65
C PRO A 341 -8.35 -12.62 3.65
N ASN A 342 -8.09 -12.36 2.37
CA ASN A 342 -9.06 -12.54 1.30
C ASN A 342 -9.49 -14.00 1.15
N ILE A 343 -8.57 -14.95 1.26
CA ILE A 343 -8.87 -16.39 1.18
C ILE A 343 -9.80 -16.80 2.34
N ILE A 344 -9.47 -16.43 3.57
CA ILE A 344 -10.28 -16.77 4.75
C ILE A 344 -11.66 -16.14 4.67
N TYR A 345 -11.74 -14.87 4.32
CA TYR A 345 -13.01 -14.18 4.17
C TYR A 345 -13.84 -14.68 2.99
N THR A 346 -13.20 -15.20 1.94
CA THR A 346 -13.92 -15.91 0.84
C THR A 346 -14.59 -17.18 1.34
N VAL A 347 -13.93 -17.95 2.20
CA VAL A 347 -14.54 -19.13 2.83
C VAL A 347 -15.76 -18.72 3.65
N ILE A 348 -15.64 -17.66 4.46
CA ILE A 348 -16.76 -17.11 5.25
C ILE A 348 -17.90 -16.67 4.32
N ALA A 349 -17.58 -15.96 3.22
CA ALA A 349 -18.57 -15.53 2.22
C ALA A 349 -19.34 -16.71 1.63
N VAL A 350 -18.64 -17.78 1.23
CA VAL A 350 -19.25 -18.98 0.66
C VAL A 350 -20.17 -19.69 1.68
N VAL A 351 -19.75 -19.81 2.93
CA VAL A 351 -20.54 -20.40 4.00
C VAL A 351 -21.83 -19.60 4.25
N LEU A 352 -21.72 -18.27 4.35
CA LEU A 352 -22.86 -17.39 4.58
C LEU A 352 -23.81 -17.39 3.36
N TYR A 353 -23.27 -17.38 2.14
CA TYR A 353 -24.07 -17.46 0.93
C TYR A 353 -24.87 -18.77 0.85
N LYS A 354 -24.27 -19.91 1.21
CA LYS A 354 -24.99 -21.20 1.26
C LYS A 354 -26.11 -21.21 2.31
N LYS A 355 -25.98 -20.48 3.41
CA LYS A 355 -26.96 -20.33 4.48
C LYS A 355 -27.99 -19.23 4.22
N ALA A 356 -27.82 -18.39 3.19
CA ALA A 356 -28.75 -17.31 2.84
C ALA A 356 -30.13 -17.86 2.45
N PRO A 357 -31.23 -17.06 2.56
CA PRO A 357 -32.56 -17.49 2.14
C PRO A 357 -32.56 -17.86 0.65
N LYS A 358 -33.14 -19.00 0.32
CA LYS A 358 -33.28 -19.47 -1.08
C LYS A 358 -34.61 -19.06 -1.63
#